data_288b30c12411c01d416bde8e1d539d4a
#
_entry.id   288b30c12411c01d416bde8e1d539d4a
#
_cell.length_a   1.000
_cell.length_b   1.000
_cell.length_c   1.000
_cell.angle_alpha   90.00
_cell.angle_beta   90.00
_cell.angle_gamma   90.00
#
_symmetry.space_group_name_H-M   'P 1'
#
loop_
_entity.id
_entity.type
_entity.pdbx_description
1 polymer ?
#
loop_
_entity_poly.entity_id
_entity_poly.type
_entity_poly.pdbx_seq_one_letter_code
_entity_poly.pdbx_strand_id
1 'polypeptide(L)'
;MSQSAPTPHKSRTVGIDLGTTLSSVAQVNEHGEPAVLPNAEGDLRTPSVVFFGKDVVLVGRDAIREALGSPDRAVFNVKRSMGDPNFRFSVDGEDYT
;
A
#
# COMPACT_ATOMS: atom_id res chain seq x y z
N MET A 1 20.38 0.97 -27.02
CA MET A 1 20.13 0.63 -26.40
C MET A 1 20.01 0.66 -26.17
N SER A 2 19.79 0.52 -26.62
CA SER A 2 19.50 0.20 -26.17
C SER A 2 19.20 0.20 -26.02
N GLN A 3 18.84 -0.04 -26.36
CA GLN A 3 18.37 -0.43 -26.00
C GLN A 3 18.10 -0.81 -25.78
N SER A 4 18.03 -0.89 -26.24
CA SER A 4 17.73 -1.52 -25.83
C SER A 4 17.13 -1.76 -25.54
N ALA A 5 16.94 -1.92 -26.02
CA ALA A 5 16.47 -2.36 -25.68
C ALA A 5 15.98 -2.61 -25.14
N PRO A 6 15.70 -2.76 -25.05
CA PRO A 6 15.22 -3.06 -24.39
C PRO A 6 14.77 -3.58 -23.87
N THR A 7 14.76 -3.67 -23.80
CA THR A 7 14.52 -4.30 -23.22
C THR A 7 13.65 -4.46 -22.92
N PRO A 8 13.34 -4.88 -22.99
CA PRO A 8 12.15 -4.92 -22.69
C PRO A 8 11.54 -5.12 -21.54
N HIS A 9 11.57 -4.63 -21.20
CA HIS A 9 11.27 -4.70 -20.29
C HIS A 9 10.49 -4.89 -20.04
N LYS A 10 10.76 -4.52 -20.88
CA LYS A 10 10.30 -5.21 -19.94
C LYS A 10 9.15 -4.66 -19.23
N SER A 11 8.12 -5.38 -19.23
CA SER A 11 6.90 -5.03 -18.56
C SER A 11 7.13 -4.91 -17.06
N ARG A 12 6.60 -3.86 -16.47
CA ARG A 12 6.66 -3.63 -15.04
C ARG A 12 5.29 -3.77 -14.41
N THR A 13 4.46 -4.62 -15.00
CA THR A 13 3.12 -4.82 -14.49
C THR A 13 3.17 -5.52 -13.15
N VAL A 14 2.41 -5.02 -12.19
CA VAL A 14 2.26 -5.65 -10.88
C VAL A 14 0.79 -5.88 -10.62
N GLY A 15 0.51 -6.89 -9.83
CA GLY A 15 -0.83 -7.14 -9.33
C GLY A 15 -0.89 -6.75 -7.87
N ILE A 16 -1.95 -6.08 -7.48
CA ILE A 16 -2.14 -5.65 -6.09
C ILE A 16 -3.41 -6.30 -5.57
N ASP A 17 -3.27 -7.01 -4.46
CA ASP A 17 -4.41 -7.55 -3.74
C ASP A 17 -4.65 -6.64 -2.54
N LEU A 18 -5.63 -5.76 -2.67
CA LEU A 18 -5.98 -4.85 -1.59
C LEU A 18 -7.02 -5.51 -0.71
N GLY A 19 -6.56 -6.10 0.39
CA GLY A 19 -7.44 -6.73 1.35
C GLY A 19 -7.93 -5.75 2.38
N THR A 20 -8.97 -6.15 3.11
CA THR A 20 -9.52 -5.33 4.20
C THR A 20 -8.48 -5.15 5.31
N THR A 21 -7.76 -6.22 5.62
CA THR A 21 -6.81 -6.24 6.73
C THR A 21 -5.36 -6.29 6.27
N LEU A 22 -5.09 -7.07 5.21
CA LEU A 22 -3.74 -7.27 4.68
C LEU A 22 -3.76 -7.09 3.18
N SER A 23 -2.69 -6.53 2.66
CA SER A 23 -2.51 -6.33 1.22
C SER A 23 -1.23 -6.98 0.77
N SER A 24 -1.14 -7.31 -0.52
CA SER A 24 0.08 -7.86 -1.09
C SER A 24 0.26 -7.39 -2.51
N VAL A 25 1.50 -7.47 -2.99
CA VAL A 25 1.86 -7.09 -4.35
C VAL A 25 2.61 -8.24 -4.98
N ALA A 26 2.29 -8.57 -6.20
CA ALA A 26 2.94 -9.65 -6.93
C ALA A 26 3.37 -9.17 -8.30
N GLN A 27 4.38 -9.84 -8.83
CA GLN A 27 4.94 -9.54 -10.13
C GLN A 27 5.28 -10.87 -10.81
N VAL A 28 5.20 -10.91 -12.12
CA VAL A 28 5.61 -12.09 -12.87
C VAL A 28 7.12 -12.08 -12.96
N ASN A 29 7.73 -13.18 -12.54
CA ASN A 29 9.18 -13.28 -12.57
C ASN A 29 9.69 -13.64 -13.97
N GLU A 30 10.99 -13.82 -14.11
CA GLU A 30 11.60 -14.10 -15.40
C GLU A 30 11.21 -15.47 -15.98
N HIS A 31 10.64 -16.33 -15.15
CA HIS A 31 10.16 -17.65 -15.59
C HIS A 31 8.68 -17.64 -15.94
N GLY A 32 8.05 -16.47 -15.95
CA GLY A 32 6.64 -16.35 -16.26
C GLY A 32 5.73 -16.75 -15.13
N GLU A 33 6.25 -16.82 -13.91
CA GLU A 33 5.48 -17.23 -12.74
C GLU A 33 5.19 -16.05 -11.83
N PRO A 34 4.00 -15.98 -11.24
CA PRO A 34 3.72 -14.91 -10.28
C PRO A 34 4.52 -15.11 -9.00
N ALA A 35 5.05 -14.03 -8.48
CA ALA A 35 5.82 -14.05 -7.25
C ALA A 35 5.43 -12.85 -6.42
N VAL A 36 5.12 -13.10 -5.14
CA VAL A 36 4.77 -12.04 -4.20
C VAL A 36 6.04 -11.29 -3.82
N LEU A 37 5.95 -9.96 -3.85
CA LEU A 37 7.08 -9.10 -3.52
C LEU A 37 7.05 -8.74 -2.05
N PRO A 38 8.19 -8.76 -1.37
CA PRO A 38 8.24 -8.33 0.03
C PRO A 38 8.13 -6.80 0.12
N ASN A 39 7.60 -6.34 1.23
CA ASN A 39 7.56 -4.90 1.51
C ASN A 39 8.90 -4.44 2.09
N ALA A 40 8.96 -3.18 2.52
CA ALA A 40 10.21 -2.61 3.01
C ALA A 40 10.74 -3.32 4.26
N GLU A 41 9.85 -3.96 5.03
CA GLU A 41 10.25 -4.72 6.21
C GLU A 41 10.57 -6.18 5.91
N GLY A 42 10.44 -6.60 4.65
CA GLY A 42 10.71 -7.97 4.26
C GLY A 42 9.51 -8.91 4.38
N ASP A 43 8.34 -8.39 4.69
CA ASP A 43 7.13 -9.19 4.84
C ASP A 43 6.40 -9.31 3.50
N LEU A 44 5.79 -10.46 3.25
CA LEU A 44 5.05 -10.70 2.00
C LEU A 44 3.67 -10.09 2.03
N ARG A 45 3.18 -9.71 3.19
CA ARG A 45 1.89 -9.05 3.35
C ARG A 45 2.08 -7.79 4.16
N THR A 46 1.31 -6.77 3.80
CA THR A 46 1.36 -5.48 4.46
C THR A 46 0.01 -5.20 5.07
N PRO A 47 -0.05 -4.87 6.37
CA PRO A 47 -1.32 -4.45 6.95
C PRO A 47 -1.89 -3.27 6.20
N SER A 48 -3.21 -3.32 5.94
CA SER A 48 -3.91 -2.29 5.17
C SER A 48 -4.25 -1.11 6.06
N VAL A 49 -3.21 -0.46 6.56
CA VAL A 49 -3.30 0.65 7.52
C VAL A 49 -2.38 1.77 7.06
N VAL A 50 -2.87 2.99 7.10
CA VAL A 50 -2.09 4.19 6.79
C VAL A 50 -2.16 5.14 7.97
N PHE A 51 -1.02 5.65 8.38
CA PHE A 51 -0.94 6.61 9.49
C PHE A 51 -0.38 7.92 8.98
N PHE A 52 -1.08 9.01 9.24
CA PHE A 52 -0.68 10.35 8.80
C PHE A 52 0.02 11.07 9.94
N GLY A 53 1.34 10.96 9.97
CA GLY A 53 2.15 11.72 10.91
C GLY A 53 2.26 13.17 10.46
N LYS A 54 2.95 13.98 11.24
CA LYS A 54 3.08 15.41 10.90
C LYS A 54 3.88 15.62 9.62
N ASP A 55 4.99 14.92 9.49
CA ASP A 55 5.89 15.11 8.35
C ASP A 55 6.10 13.82 7.57
N VAL A 56 5.34 12.77 7.87
CA VAL A 56 5.55 11.47 7.26
C VAL A 56 4.25 10.70 7.20
N VAL A 57 4.10 9.90 6.15
CA VAL A 57 3.00 8.95 6.02
C VAL A 57 3.58 7.56 6.18
N LEU A 58 3.04 6.80 7.11
CA LEU A 58 3.47 5.44 7.37
C LEU A 58 2.42 4.46 6.88
N VAL A 59 2.87 3.29 6.46
CA VAL A 59 2.00 2.26 5.94
C VAL A 59 2.37 0.94 6.59
N GLY A 60 1.36 0.12 6.86
CA GLY A 60 1.59 -1.24 7.32
C GLY A 60 1.90 -1.31 8.81
N ARG A 61 2.91 -2.12 9.15
CA ARG A 61 3.21 -2.40 10.54
C ARG A 61 3.59 -1.15 11.34
N ASP A 62 4.36 -0.26 10.72
CA ASP A 62 4.74 0.98 11.39
C ASP A 62 3.53 1.87 11.64
N ALA A 63 2.57 1.86 10.71
CA ALA A 63 1.33 2.61 10.88
C ALA A 63 0.53 2.09 12.07
N ILE A 64 0.47 0.76 12.20
CA ILE A 64 -0.24 0.16 13.34
C ILE A 64 0.39 0.58 14.65
N ARG A 65 1.72 0.54 14.69
CA ARG A 65 2.45 0.89 15.92
C ARG A 65 2.16 2.33 16.35
N GLU A 66 2.21 3.25 15.39
CA GLU A 66 1.96 4.65 15.71
C GLU A 66 0.49 4.92 16.02
N ALA A 67 -0.41 4.13 15.45
CA ALA A 67 -1.83 4.30 15.70
C ALA A 67 -2.21 4.00 17.14
N LEU A 68 -1.40 3.24 17.86
CA LEU A 68 -1.67 2.95 19.26
C LEU A 68 -1.64 4.22 20.11
N GLY A 69 -0.80 5.17 19.75
CA GLY A 69 -0.71 6.43 20.47
C GLY A 69 -1.59 7.54 19.91
N SER A 70 -2.00 7.42 18.64
CA SER A 70 -2.77 8.46 17.97
C SER A 70 -3.72 7.83 16.96
N PRO A 71 -4.73 7.10 17.40
CA PRO A 71 -5.61 6.37 16.49
C PRO A 71 -6.40 7.24 15.53
N ASP A 72 -6.64 8.48 15.87
CA ASP A 72 -7.35 9.43 15.01
C ASP A 72 -6.56 9.82 13.78
N ARG A 73 -5.29 9.50 13.72
CA ARG A 73 -4.43 9.79 12.57
C ARG A 73 -4.26 8.58 11.65
N ALA A 74 -4.95 7.49 11.91
CA ALA A 74 -4.79 6.26 11.15
C ALA A 74 -6.08 5.90 10.42
N VAL A 75 -5.93 5.33 9.22
CA VAL A 75 -7.04 4.81 8.44
C VAL A 75 -6.91 3.31 8.40
N PHE A 76 -7.96 2.63 8.86
CA PHE A 76 -8.07 1.18 8.86
C PHE A 76 -9.22 0.77 7.94
N ASN A 77 -9.09 -0.41 7.34
CA ASN A 77 -10.19 -1.03 6.62
C ASN A 77 -10.81 -0.13 5.55
N VAL A 78 -9.97 0.67 4.88
CA VAL A 78 -10.46 1.63 3.89
C VAL A 78 -11.17 0.91 2.74
N LYS A 79 -10.85 -0.35 2.50
CA LYS A 79 -11.50 -1.11 1.43
C LYS A 79 -13.02 -1.14 1.60
N ARG A 80 -13.51 -1.16 2.83
CA ARG A 80 -14.95 -1.17 3.10
C ARG A 80 -15.62 0.13 2.72
N SER A 81 -14.84 1.19 2.60
CA SER A 81 -15.36 2.51 2.24
C SER A 81 -15.12 2.88 0.79
N MET A 82 -14.44 2.02 0.04
CA MET A 82 -14.16 2.30 -1.37
C MET A 82 -15.46 2.30 -2.15
N GLY A 83 -15.61 3.33 -2.99
CA GLY A 83 -16.84 3.52 -3.72
C GLY A 83 -17.91 4.28 -2.96
N ASP A 84 -17.69 4.60 -1.69
CA ASP A 84 -18.63 5.37 -0.88
C ASP A 84 -18.37 6.86 -1.12
N PRO A 85 -19.31 7.58 -1.76
CA PRO A 85 -19.09 9.00 -2.04
C PRO A 85 -19.10 9.88 -0.81
N ASN A 86 -19.55 9.34 0.32
CA ASN A 86 -19.63 10.09 1.56
C ASN A 86 -18.43 9.87 2.48
N PHE A 87 -17.49 9.01 2.08
CA PHE A 87 -16.31 8.76 2.89
C PHE A 87 -15.44 10.01 3.01
N ARG A 88 -15.03 10.30 4.22
CA ARG A 88 -14.11 11.41 4.49
C ARG A 88 -13.16 10.99 5.60
N PHE A 89 -11.91 11.37 5.48
CA PHE A 89 -10.94 11.23 6.55
C PHE A 89 -10.21 12.54 6.69
N SER A 90 -10.25 13.11 7.88
CA SER A 90 -9.68 14.44 8.14
C SER A 90 -8.54 14.33 9.13
N VAL A 91 -7.41 14.93 8.80
CA VAL A 91 -6.25 15.00 9.70
C VAL A 91 -5.49 16.28 9.40
N ASP A 92 -5.11 17.00 10.46
CA ASP A 92 -4.36 18.25 10.38
C ASP A 92 -4.99 19.27 9.43
N GLY A 93 -6.32 19.31 9.38
CA GLY A 93 -7.04 20.25 8.53
C GLY A 93 -7.18 19.84 7.09
N GLU A 94 -6.67 18.67 6.70
CA GLU A 94 -6.79 18.12 5.36
C GLU A 94 -7.88 17.06 5.32
N ASP A 95 -8.69 17.08 4.29
CA ASP A 95 -9.74 16.09 4.09
C ASP A 95 -9.36 15.17 2.92
N TYR A 96 -9.46 13.87 3.15
CA TYR A 96 -9.20 12.86 2.14
C TYR A 96 -10.50 12.14 1.81
N THR A 97 -10.72 11.88 0.53
CA THR A 97 -11.93 11.21 0.05
C THR A 97 -11.65 9.93 -0.70
#